data_5784c20cf3059c5f3993f0defa9f1b1f
#
_entry.id   5784c20cf3059c5f3993f0defa9f1b1f
#
_cell.length_a   1.000
_cell.length_b   1.000
_cell.length_c   1.000
_cell.angle_alpha   90.00
_cell.angle_beta   90.00
_cell.angle_gamma   90.00
#
_symmetry.space_group_name_H-M   'P 1'
#
loop_
_entity.id
_entity.type
_entity.pdbx_description
1 polymer ?
#
loop_
_entity_poly.entity_id
_entity_poly.type
_entity_poly.pdbx_seq_one_letter_code
_entity_poly.pdbx_strand_id
1 'polypeptide(L)'
;MTAIICGDVAERRGIGSYWHAVQTSRERFPLARPLADNITPFEFWDRPAEPPTVLDNDAPALLVAATGDPRTLYAGARAVREPWPSSRLLTVTGARQHGLYGEYGNTCVDTQVNTYLRTGRLPAHDLTCEA
;
A
#
# COMPACT_ATOMS: atom_id res chain seq x y z
N MET A 1 4.06 7.11 11.69
CA MET A 1 4.25 6.07 10.63
C MET A 1 5.24 5.00 11.06
N THR A 2 6.54 5.30 11.27
CA THR A 2 7.58 4.31 11.61
C THR A 2 7.24 3.41 12.80
N ALA A 3 6.77 3.97 13.91
CA ALA A 3 6.41 3.20 15.10
C ALA A 3 5.29 2.17 14.85
N ILE A 4 4.32 2.52 14.02
CA ILE A 4 3.22 1.60 13.65
C ILE A 4 3.79 0.45 12.82
N ILE A 5 4.49 0.76 11.73
CA ILE A 5 5.00 -0.26 10.81
C ILE A 5 6.02 -1.17 11.50
N CYS A 6 6.97 -0.61 12.28
CA CYS A 6 7.95 -1.42 13.01
C CYS A 6 7.33 -2.21 14.18
N GLY A 7 6.18 -1.76 14.70
CA GLY A 7 5.41 -2.49 15.70
C GLY A 7 4.63 -3.67 15.13
N ASP A 8 4.29 -3.61 13.82
CA ASP A 8 3.51 -4.66 13.15
C ASP A 8 4.40 -5.74 12.52
N VAL A 9 5.59 -5.36 12.02
CA VAL A 9 6.50 -6.27 11.28
C VAL A 9 7.94 -6.11 11.72
N ALA A 10 8.56 -7.23 12.10
CA ALA A 10 10.00 -7.28 12.36
C ALA A 10 10.77 -7.47 11.03
N GLU A 11 11.50 -6.45 10.62
CA GLU A 11 12.29 -6.50 9.37
C GLU A 11 13.77 -6.17 9.62
N ARG A 12 14.39 -6.89 10.58
CA ARG A 12 15.84 -6.76 10.81
C ARG A 12 16.59 -7.51 9.72
N ARG A 13 17.38 -6.79 8.95
CA ARG A 13 18.17 -7.34 7.83
C ARG A 13 19.65 -7.46 8.17
N GLY A 14 20.10 -6.87 9.26
CA GLY A 14 21.51 -6.72 9.61
C GLY A 14 22.21 -5.60 8.82
N ILE A 15 23.08 -4.87 9.50
CA ILE A 15 23.78 -3.68 8.95
C ILE A 15 24.52 -4.00 7.64
N GLY A 16 25.10 -5.19 7.53
CA GLY A 16 25.81 -5.63 6.31
C GLY A 16 24.89 -5.71 5.08
N SER A 17 23.63 -6.11 5.25
CA SER A 17 22.66 -6.16 4.16
C SER A 17 22.30 -4.78 3.64
N TYR A 18 22.12 -3.79 4.52
CA TYR A 18 21.90 -2.40 4.11
C TYR A 18 23.10 -1.84 3.34
N TRP A 19 24.32 -2.08 3.84
CA TRP A 19 25.51 -1.66 3.15
C TRP A 19 25.61 -2.27 1.74
N HIS A 20 25.38 -3.57 1.62
CA HIS A 20 25.37 -4.26 0.33
C HIS A 20 24.31 -3.69 -0.62
N ALA A 21 23.09 -3.47 -0.13
CA ALA A 21 22.01 -2.87 -0.91
C ALA A 21 22.38 -1.47 -1.43
N VAL A 22 22.93 -0.60 -0.58
CA VAL A 22 23.43 0.71 -0.97
C VAL A 22 24.50 0.62 -2.06
N GLN A 23 25.49 -0.27 -1.91
CA GLN A 23 26.55 -0.41 -2.93
C GLN A 23 26.02 -0.91 -4.27
N THR A 24 25.12 -1.89 -4.25
CA THR A 24 24.54 -2.47 -5.46
C THR A 24 23.60 -1.50 -6.18
N SER A 25 22.79 -0.77 -5.44
CA SER A 25 21.79 0.11 -6.01
C SER A 25 22.33 1.46 -6.50
N ARG A 26 23.43 1.96 -5.89
CA ARG A 26 24.03 3.26 -6.23
C ARG A 26 24.53 3.34 -7.68
N GLU A 27 24.97 2.24 -8.26
CA GLU A 27 25.42 2.20 -9.65
C GLU A 27 24.27 2.42 -10.63
N ARG A 28 23.13 1.84 -10.32
CA ARG A 28 21.94 1.89 -11.18
C ARG A 28 21.06 3.12 -10.93
N PHE A 29 21.00 3.60 -9.69
CA PHE A 29 20.12 4.69 -9.26
C PHE A 29 20.85 5.63 -8.28
N PRO A 30 21.85 6.39 -8.73
CA PRO A 30 22.80 7.11 -7.86
C PRO A 30 22.19 8.16 -6.94
N LEU A 31 21.04 8.75 -7.32
CA LEU A 31 20.44 9.84 -6.55
C LEU A 31 19.45 9.35 -5.48
N ALA A 32 18.60 8.37 -5.81
CA ALA A 32 17.46 8.01 -4.97
C ALA A 32 17.69 6.73 -4.14
N ARG A 33 18.30 5.72 -4.73
CA ARG A 33 18.39 4.39 -4.10
C ARG A 33 19.32 4.32 -2.88
N PRO A 34 20.49 4.98 -2.86
CA PRO A 34 21.32 4.97 -1.65
C PRO A 34 20.61 5.51 -0.42
N LEU A 35 19.68 6.46 -0.61
CA LEU A 35 18.88 7.01 0.47
C LEU A 35 17.77 6.03 0.89
N ALA A 36 17.11 5.39 -0.08
CA ALA A 36 16.03 4.43 0.17
C ALA A 36 16.53 3.10 0.76
N ASP A 37 17.71 2.66 0.36
CA ASP A 37 18.31 1.39 0.80
C ASP A 37 19.19 1.52 2.06
N ASN A 38 19.27 2.74 2.63
CA ASN A 38 20.03 3.00 3.86
C ASN A 38 19.40 2.34 5.09
N ILE A 39 20.17 2.28 6.18
CA ILE A 39 19.70 1.73 7.46
C ILE A 39 18.40 2.43 7.86
N THR A 40 17.42 1.63 8.21
CA THR A 40 16.12 2.09 8.67
C THR A 40 15.93 1.84 10.16
N PRO A 41 15.00 2.54 10.83
CA PRO A 41 14.67 2.28 12.23
C PRO A 41 14.31 0.83 12.56
N PHE A 42 13.84 0.06 11.58
CA PHE A 42 13.53 -1.37 11.75
C PHE A 42 14.72 -2.19 12.26
N GLU A 43 15.94 -1.82 11.92
CA GLU A 43 17.13 -2.53 12.37
C GLU A 43 17.31 -2.49 13.89
N PHE A 44 16.86 -1.40 14.51
CA PHE A 44 17.03 -1.11 15.94
C PHE A 44 15.73 -1.27 16.73
N TRP A 45 14.61 -1.54 16.06
CA TRP A 45 13.31 -1.68 16.71
C TRP A 45 13.18 -3.05 17.37
N ASP A 46 12.54 -3.11 18.52
CA ASP A 46 12.22 -4.38 19.16
C ASP A 46 11.25 -5.19 18.29
N ARG A 47 11.28 -6.51 18.46
CA ARG A 47 10.33 -7.35 17.75
C ARG A 47 8.91 -7.03 18.18
N PRO A 48 7.92 -7.06 17.26
CA PRO A 48 6.52 -6.98 17.62
C PRO A 48 6.17 -7.93 18.76
N ALA A 49 5.34 -7.45 19.69
CA ALA A 49 4.86 -8.28 20.80
C ALA A 49 3.84 -9.33 20.34
N GLU A 50 3.20 -9.08 19.19
CA GLU A 50 2.17 -9.92 18.61
C GLU A 50 2.58 -10.40 17.21
N PRO A 51 2.05 -11.54 16.74
CA PRO A 51 2.22 -11.97 15.36
C PRO A 51 1.56 -10.98 14.39
N PRO A 52 1.99 -10.94 13.11
CA PRO A 52 1.33 -10.11 12.10
C PRO A 52 -0.17 -10.40 12.01
N THR A 53 -0.97 -9.34 11.88
CA THR A 53 -2.41 -9.47 11.71
C THR A 53 -2.75 -10.26 10.45
N VAL A 54 -3.53 -11.31 10.61
CA VAL A 54 -4.09 -12.06 9.49
C VAL A 54 -5.40 -11.42 9.07
N LEU A 55 -5.53 -11.14 7.78
CA LEU A 55 -6.79 -10.64 7.21
C LEU A 55 -7.76 -11.82 7.06
N ASP A 56 -8.57 -12.05 8.09
CA ASP A 56 -9.61 -13.07 8.13
C ASP A 56 -10.88 -12.44 8.71
N ASN A 57 -11.62 -11.72 7.87
CA ASN A 57 -12.88 -11.10 8.28
C ASN A 57 -13.83 -10.94 7.09
N ASP A 58 -15.12 -10.85 7.38
CA ASP A 58 -16.21 -10.68 6.40
C ASP A 58 -16.71 -9.24 6.30
N ALA A 59 -16.04 -8.28 6.92
CA ALA A 59 -16.44 -6.89 6.83
C ALA A 59 -16.39 -6.39 5.37
N PRO A 60 -17.44 -5.75 4.86
CA PRO A 60 -17.39 -5.19 3.52
C PRO A 60 -16.44 -4.01 3.47
N ALA A 61 -15.56 -3.95 2.47
CA ALA A 61 -14.63 -2.84 2.27
C ALA A 61 -14.45 -2.51 0.79
N LEU A 62 -14.40 -1.22 0.47
CA LEU A 62 -14.02 -0.73 -0.85
C LEU A 62 -12.58 -0.24 -0.81
N LEU A 63 -11.69 -0.98 -1.46
CA LEU A 63 -10.29 -0.62 -1.64
C LEU A 63 -10.16 0.24 -2.89
N VAL A 64 -9.46 1.37 -2.81
CA VAL A 64 -9.21 2.25 -3.95
C VAL A 64 -7.72 2.40 -4.16
N ALA A 65 -7.22 2.07 -5.35
CA ALA A 65 -5.78 2.10 -5.63
C ALA A 65 -5.45 2.55 -7.04
N ALA A 66 -4.41 3.38 -7.17
CA ALA A 66 -3.84 3.80 -8.45
C ALA A 66 -2.74 2.85 -8.91
N THR A 67 -2.69 2.55 -10.20
CA THR A 67 -1.67 1.65 -10.76
C THR A 67 -0.25 2.20 -10.69
N GLY A 68 -0.09 3.52 -10.58
CA GLY A 68 1.20 4.21 -10.51
C GLY A 68 1.45 4.97 -9.20
N ASP A 69 0.70 4.69 -8.12
CA ASP A 69 0.94 5.32 -6.82
C ASP A 69 2.37 5.02 -6.32
N PRO A 70 3.21 6.07 -6.10
CA PRO A 70 4.58 5.88 -5.66
C PRO A 70 4.73 5.67 -4.14
N ARG A 71 3.68 5.86 -3.35
CA ARG A 71 3.71 5.77 -1.89
C ARG A 71 3.12 4.47 -1.36
N THR A 72 1.97 4.07 -1.91
CA THR A 72 1.32 2.79 -1.62
C THR A 72 1.17 2.01 -2.92
N LEU A 73 2.10 1.09 -3.14
CA LEU A 73 2.19 0.37 -4.40
C LEU A 73 0.91 -0.43 -4.68
N TYR A 74 0.44 -0.39 -5.91
CA TYR A 74 -0.73 -1.14 -6.38
C TYR A 74 -0.66 -2.65 -6.06
N ALA A 75 0.54 -3.22 -6.10
CA ALA A 75 0.76 -4.62 -5.69
C ALA A 75 0.33 -4.89 -4.24
N GLY A 76 0.53 -3.92 -3.33
CA GLY A 76 0.07 -4.01 -1.95
C GLY A 76 -1.46 -4.03 -1.84
N ALA A 77 -2.16 -3.18 -2.62
CA ALA A 77 -3.62 -3.18 -2.64
C ALA A 77 -4.19 -4.54 -3.13
N ARG A 78 -3.56 -5.13 -4.13
CA ARG A 78 -3.92 -6.48 -4.60
C ARG A 78 -3.67 -7.56 -3.54
N ALA A 79 -2.53 -7.49 -2.86
CA ALA A 79 -2.19 -8.44 -1.80
C ALA A 79 -3.16 -8.37 -0.60
N VAL A 80 -3.73 -7.19 -0.32
CA VAL A 80 -4.80 -7.02 0.67
C VAL A 80 -6.13 -7.56 0.15
N ARG A 81 -6.45 -7.30 -1.12
CA ARG A 81 -7.71 -7.72 -1.75
C ARG A 81 -7.86 -9.25 -1.84
N GLU A 82 -6.77 -9.93 -2.12
CA GLU A 82 -6.77 -11.38 -2.39
C GLU A 82 -7.30 -12.22 -1.21
N PRO A 83 -6.81 -12.06 0.04
CA PRO A 83 -7.31 -12.79 1.21
C PRO A 83 -8.60 -12.21 1.80
N TRP A 84 -9.22 -11.18 1.20
CA TRP A 84 -10.41 -10.51 1.73
C TRP A 84 -11.61 -10.60 0.76
N PRO A 85 -12.34 -11.72 0.72
CA PRO A 85 -13.41 -11.99 -0.27
C PRO A 85 -14.55 -10.96 -0.24
N SER A 86 -14.89 -10.45 0.95
CA SER A 86 -15.95 -9.45 1.15
C SER A 86 -15.53 -8.02 0.78
N SER A 87 -14.28 -7.78 0.41
CA SER A 87 -13.85 -6.50 -0.15
C SER A 87 -14.09 -6.41 -1.66
N ARG A 88 -13.95 -5.19 -2.21
CA ARG A 88 -13.85 -4.93 -3.66
C ARG A 88 -12.75 -3.95 -3.93
N LEU A 89 -12.06 -4.12 -5.05
CA LEU A 89 -10.99 -3.23 -5.48
C LEU A 89 -11.48 -2.33 -6.63
N LEU A 90 -11.36 -1.03 -6.42
CA LEU A 90 -11.49 -0.02 -7.47
C LEU A 90 -10.10 0.40 -7.92
N THR A 91 -9.72 -0.04 -9.10
CA THR A 91 -8.43 0.27 -9.73
C THR A 91 -8.53 1.55 -10.54
N VAL A 92 -7.62 2.49 -10.36
CA VAL A 92 -7.52 3.68 -11.22
C VAL A 92 -6.28 3.54 -12.11
N THR A 93 -6.52 3.18 -13.38
CA THR A 93 -5.47 2.97 -14.36
C THR A 93 -4.87 4.30 -14.83
N GLY A 94 -3.55 4.34 -15.00
CA GLY A 94 -2.82 5.53 -15.44
C GLY A 94 -2.59 6.58 -14.36
N ALA A 95 -3.32 6.55 -13.24
CA ALA A 95 -3.13 7.48 -12.14
C ALA A 95 -1.81 7.21 -11.41
N ARG A 96 -1.11 8.30 -11.03
CA ARG A 96 0.18 8.27 -10.34
C ARG A 96 0.16 9.01 -9.00
N GLN A 97 -0.97 9.57 -8.61
CA GLN A 97 -1.15 10.28 -7.35
C GLN A 97 -1.50 9.31 -6.20
N HIS A 98 -1.18 9.75 -5.01
CA HIS A 98 -1.59 9.13 -3.76
C HIS A 98 -2.82 9.84 -3.21
N GLY A 99 -3.86 9.08 -2.82
CA GLY A 99 -5.15 9.63 -2.42
C GLY A 99 -6.02 10.00 -3.64
N LEU A 100 -7.07 9.24 -3.89
CA LEU A 100 -7.80 9.30 -5.16
C LEU A 100 -9.21 9.87 -5.02
N TYR A 101 -9.79 9.81 -3.82
CA TYR A 101 -11.15 10.22 -3.56
C TYR A 101 -11.22 11.68 -3.14
N GLY A 102 -12.10 12.44 -3.79
CA GLY A 102 -12.46 13.82 -3.44
C GLY A 102 -11.41 14.88 -3.77
N GLU A 103 -10.17 14.50 -4.03
CA GLU A 103 -9.06 15.46 -4.20
C GLU A 103 -8.80 15.81 -5.67
N TYR A 104 -8.90 14.82 -6.56
CA TYR A 104 -8.51 14.98 -7.97
C TYR A 104 -9.68 15.05 -8.95
N GLY A 105 -10.91 15.07 -8.44
CA GLY A 105 -12.11 15.27 -9.25
C GLY A 105 -12.40 14.12 -10.24
N ASN A 106 -11.96 12.89 -9.94
CA ASN A 106 -12.30 11.74 -10.76
C ASN A 106 -13.71 11.28 -10.46
N THR A 107 -14.65 11.66 -11.34
CA THR A 107 -16.08 11.38 -11.17
C THR A 107 -16.39 9.88 -11.06
N CYS A 108 -15.65 9.02 -11.74
CA CYS A 108 -15.81 7.57 -11.65
C CYS A 108 -15.50 7.10 -10.22
N VAL A 109 -14.34 7.48 -9.67
CA VAL A 109 -13.94 7.14 -8.31
C VAL A 109 -14.93 7.72 -7.29
N ASP A 110 -15.20 9.02 -7.38
CA ASP A 110 -16.05 9.74 -6.42
C ASP A 110 -17.46 9.16 -6.38
N THR A 111 -18.02 8.80 -7.52
CA THR A 111 -19.34 8.18 -7.59
C THR A 111 -19.39 6.83 -6.88
N GLN A 112 -18.40 5.97 -7.10
CA GLN A 112 -18.34 4.64 -6.48
C GLN A 112 -18.13 4.73 -4.96
N VAL A 113 -17.20 5.57 -4.53
CA VAL A 113 -16.90 5.77 -3.12
C VAL A 113 -18.12 6.39 -2.40
N ASN A 114 -18.72 7.45 -2.96
CA ASN A 114 -19.92 8.07 -2.40
C ASN A 114 -21.10 7.10 -2.32
N THR A 115 -21.27 6.23 -3.30
CA THR A 115 -22.32 5.21 -3.28
C THR A 115 -22.09 4.23 -2.14
N TYR A 116 -20.86 3.73 -1.99
CA TYR A 116 -20.49 2.84 -0.89
C TYR A 116 -20.70 3.51 0.48
N LEU A 117 -20.21 4.73 0.67
CA LEU A 117 -20.34 5.46 1.94
C LEU A 117 -21.80 5.74 2.33
N ARG A 118 -22.66 6.02 1.37
CA ARG A 118 -24.08 6.31 1.63
C ARG A 118 -24.92 5.06 1.85
N THR A 119 -24.57 3.96 1.22
CA THR A 119 -25.46 2.78 1.16
C THR A 119 -24.90 1.55 1.85
N GLY A 120 -23.60 1.52 2.17
CA GLY A 120 -22.91 0.33 2.62
C GLY A 120 -22.80 -0.78 1.56
N ARG A 121 -23.24 -0.53 0.32
CA ARG A 121 -23.26 -1.54 -0.75
C ARG A 121 -22.01 -1.46 -1.58
N LEU A 122 -21.34 -2.59 -1.68
CA LEU A 122 -20.20 -2.78 -2.59
C LEU A 122 -20.69 -3.04 -4.03
N PRO A 123 -19.87 -2.71 -5.05
CA PRO A 123 -20.14 -3.15 -6.41
C PRO A 123 -20.09 -4.69 -6.48
N ALA A 124 -20.79 -5.27 -7.47
CA ALA A 124 -20.86 -6.73 -7.63
C ALA A 124 -19.48 -7.34 -7.91
N HIS A 125 -18.61 -6.62 -8.60
CA HIS A 125 -17.26 -7.04 -8.99
C HIS A 125 -16.26 -5.91 -8.72
N ASP A 126 -14.97 -6.24 -8.78
CA ASP A 126 -13.92 -5.25 -8.80
C ASP A 126 -14.11 -4.31 -10.01
N LEU A 127 -13.77 -3.04 -9.85
CA LEU A 127 -14.01 -1.99 -10.85
C LEU A 127 -12.70 -1.39 -11.35
N THR A 128 -12.78 -0.77 -12.53
CA THR A 128 -11.69 0.02 -13.08
C THR A 128 -12.21 1.39 -13.51
N CYS A 129 -11.50 2.44 -13.11
CA CYS A 129 -11.63 3.79 -13.61
C CYS A 129 -10.33 4.18 -14.32
N GLU A 130 -10.42 5.13 -15.24
CA GLU A 130 -9.25 5.75 -15.86
C GLU A 130 -8.90 7.06 -15.13
N ALA A 131 -7.62 7.48 -15.22
CA ALA A 131 -7.12 8.71 -14.61
C ALA A 131 -7.70 9.96 -15.24
#